data_bc9a0ef57fa653f18211269313af667e
#
_entry.id   bc9a0ef57fa653f18211269313af667e
#
_cell.length_a   1.000
_cell.length_b   1.000
_cell.length_c   1.000
_cell.angle_alpha   90.00
_cell.angle_beta   90.00
_cell.angle_gamma   90.00
#
_symmetry.space_group_name_H-M   'P 1'
#
loop_
_entity.id
_entity.type
_entity.pdbx_description
1 polymer ?
#
loop_
_entity_poly.entity_id
_entity_poly.type
_entity_poly.pdbx_seq_one_letter_code
_entity_poly.pdbx_strand_id
1 'polypeptide(L)'
;CDEPLFLQWRYLPRLLPFLLKYLSFARADHVAHSARALSYLLSDSHAQHQSLAKGTGAERFISDEDFCFGYATEASYLADAPGRTLRRAHGYEIEALDGAAYGARDPLYSTQFAKVVCYKNSGRISDPGAYLAALLAHFQAEGGTVLAAQIDDIEVQDGIYKALITDQGP
;
A
#
# COMPACT_ATOMS: atom_id res chain seq x y z
N CYS A 1 22.81 -3.27 15.37
CA CYS A 1 21.57 -2.91 16.09
C CYS A 1 20.44 -3.52 15.29
N ASP A 2 19.91 -4.66 15.74
CA ASP A 2 18.96 -5.46 14.95
C ASP A 2 17.50 -5.09 15.21
N GLU A 3 17.24 -4.01 15.94
CA GLU A 3 15.90 -3.56 16.23
C GLU A 3 15.47 -2.44 15.27
N PRO A 4 14.35 -2.60 14.56
CA PRO A 4 13.87 -1.63 13.58
C PRO A 4 13.36 -0.32 14.20
N LEU A 5 13.21 -0.25 15.53
CA LEU A 5 12.74 0.92 16.24
C LEU A 5 13.75 1.32 17.31
N PHE A 6 14.41 2.47 17.09
CA PHE A 6 15.28 3.10 18.10
C PHE A 6 14.49 4.13 18.89
N LEU A 7 14.18 3.81 20.16
CA LEU A 7 13.48 4.72 21.05
C LEU A 7 14.48 5.64 21.77
N GLN A 8 14.48 6.92 21.46
CA GLN A 8 15.24 7.90 22.24
C GLN A 8 14.44 8.28 23.50
N TRP A 9 14.86 7.79 24.66
CA TRP A 9 14.21 8.00 25.95
C TRP A 9 13.91 9.46 26.30
N ARG A 10 14.75 10.36 25.83
CA ARG A 10 14.64 11.81 25.97
C ARG A 10 13.37 12.39 25.35
N TYR A 11 12.82 11.77 24.28
CA TYR A 11 11.59 12.19 23.62
C TYR A 11 10.34 11.43 24.08
N LEU A 12 10.52 10.41 24.90
CA LEU A 12 9.43 9.58 25.37
C LEU A 12 8.27 10.38 26.01
N PRO A 13 8.51 11.39 26.89
CA PRO A 13 7.41 12.16 27.46
C PRO A 13 6.54 12.89 26.42
N ARG A 14 7.16 13.36 25.32
CA ARG A 14 6.45 14.03 24.21
C ARG A 14 5.74 13.02 23.29
N LEU A 15 6.30 11.82 23.13
CA LEU A 15 5.75 10.77 22.31
C LEU A 15 4.65 9.96 23.04
N LEU A 16 4.64 9.96 24.35
CA LEU A 16 3.77 9.12 25.15
C LEU A 16 2.27 9.26 24.81
N PRO A 17 1.70 10.46 24.66
CA PRO A 17 0.29 10.61 24.26
C PRO A 17 0.00 9.98 22.88
N PHE A 18 0.91 10.17 21.92
CA PHE A 18 0.81 9.54 20.61
C PHE A 18 0.92 8.01 20.70
N LEU A 19 1.89 7.48 21.46
CA LEU A 19 2.09 6.05 21.62
C LEU A 19 0.89 5.38 22.28
N LEU A 20 0.31 5.99 23.32
CA LEU A 20 -0.91 5.49 23.98
C LEU A 20 -2.08 5.44 22.99
N LYS A 21 -2.26 6.50 22.20
CA LYS A 21 -3.28 6.53 21.14
C LYS A 21 -3.01 5.49 20.07
N TYR A 22 -1.77 5.37 19.59
CA TYR A 22 -1.37 4.35 18.62
C TYR A 22 -1.66 2.94 19.12
N LEU A 23 -1.27 2.62 20.35
CA LEU A 23 -1.53 1.31 20.96
C LEU A 23 -3.03 1.03 21.16
N SER A 24 -3.85 2.07 21.40
CA SER A 24 -5.29 1.88 21.46
C SER A 24 -5.90 1.44 20.13
N PHE A 25 -5.32 1.87 19.00
CA PHE A 25 -5.72 1.45 17.66
C PHE A 25 -5.15 0.10 17.22
N ALA A 26 -4.15 -0.44 17.96
CA ALA A 26 -3.62 -1.79 17.73
C ALA A 26 -4.52 -2.91 18.28
N ARG A 27 -5.65 -2.57 18.91
CA ARG A 27 -6.63 -3.56 19.41
C ARG A 27 -7.32 -4.27 18.26
N ALA A 28 -7.67 -5.53 18.46
CA ALA A 28 -8.21 -6.39 17.41
C ALA A 28 -9.50 -5.84 16.76
N ASP A 29 -10.37 -5.18 17.54
CA ASP A 29 -11.60 -4.53 17.07
C ASP A 29 -11.31 -3.36 16.12
N HIS A 30 -10.36 -2.49 16.48
CA HIS A 30 -9.93 -1.39 15.63
C HIS A 30 -9.22 -1.89 14.35
N VAL A 31 -8.35 -2.89 14.48
CA VAL A 31 -7.68 -3.52 13.34
C VAL A 31 -8.70 -4.11 12.37
N ALA A 32 -9.69 -4.86 12.86
CA ALA A 32 -10.76 -5.43 12.02
C ALA A 32 -11.61 -4.35 11.35
N HIS A 33 -11.94 -3.26 12.06
CA HIS A 33 -12.66 -2.12 11.49
C HIS A 33 -11.87 -1.46 10.36
N SER A 34 -10.59 -1.15 10.60
CA SER A 34 -9.70 -0.53 9.61
C SER A 34 -9.48 -1.43 8.40
N ALA A 35 -9.28 -2.74 8.61
CA ALA A 35 -9.13 -3.71 7.53
C ALA A 35 -10.38 -3.76 6.63
N ARG A 36 -11.57 -3.71 7.22
CA ARG A 36 -12.84 -3.65 6.47
C ARG A 36 -12.93 -2.39 5.62
N ALA A 37 -12.64 -1.22 6.19
CA ALA A 37 -12.68 0.04 5.47
C ALA A 37 -11.66 0.06 4.33
N LEU A 38 -10.42 -0.37 4.59
CA LEU A 38 -9.36 -0.43 3.59
C LEU A 38 -9.66 -1.45 2.49
N SER A 39 -10.30 -2.59 2.79
CA SER A 39 -10.63 -3.59 1.77
C SER A 39 -11.57 -3.05 0.71
N TYR A 40 -12.52 -2.17 1.07
CA TYR A 40 -13.39 -1.50 0.09
C TYR A 40 -12.62 -0.58 -0.87
N LEU A 41 -11.52 0.03 -0.40
CA LEU A 41 -10.74 0.94 -1.22
C LEU A 41 -9.67 0.24 -2.06
N LEU A 42 -9.19 -0.93 -1.60
CA LEU A 42 -8.01 -1.56 -2.17
C LEU A 42 -8.28 -2.86 -2.94
N SER A 43 -9.47 -3.46 -2.77
CA SER A 43 -9.77 -4.80 -3.31
C SER A 43 -9.64 -4.90 -4.84
N ASP A 44 -9.91 -3.83 -5.55
CA ASP A 44 -9.88 -3.76 -7.01
C ASP A 44 -8.82 -2.78 -7.56
N SER A 45 -7.96 -2.25 -6.69
CA SER A 45 -6.98 -1.22 -7.08
C SER A 45 -6.08 -1.65 -8.25
N HIS A 46 -5.67 -2.92 -8.28
CA HIS A 46 -4.87 -3.44 -9.39
C HIS A 46 -5.64 -3.38 -10.71
N ALA A 47 -6.86 -3.88 -10.75
CA ALA A 47 -7.72 -3.84 -11.94
C ALA A 47 -8.04 -2.40 -12.38
N GLN A 48 -8.25 -1.50 -11.41
CA GLN A 48 -8.46 -0.07 -11.70
C GLN A 48 -7.22 0.57 -12.31
N HIS A 49 -6.01 0.28 -11.80
CA HIS A 49 -4.77 0.77 -12.40
C HIS A 49 -4.56 0.22 -13.82
N GLN A 50 -4.84 -1.07 -14.06
CA GLN A 50 -4.79 -1.65 -15.40
C GLN A 50 -5.78 -0.94 -16.36
N SER A 51 -7.01 -0.71 -15.88
CA SER A 51 -8.03 0.00 -16.68
C SER A 51 -7.63 1.45 -16.96
N LEU A 52 -7.14 2.17 -15.96
CA LEU A 52 -6.69 3.55 -16.09
C LEU A 52 -5.51 3.70 -17.08
N ALA A 53 -4.58 2.77 -17.03
CA ALA A 53 -3.39 2.80 -17.88
C ALA A 53 -3.67 2.42 -19.33
N LYS A 54 -4.77 1.72 -19.60
CA LYS A 54 -5.06 1.16 -20.92
C LYS A 54 -5.10 2.22 -22.02
N GLY A 55 -4.26 2.05 -23.05
CA GLY A 55 -4.18 2.96 -24.19
C GLY A 55 -3.36 4.24 -23.95
N THR A 56 -2.77 4.39 -22.75
CA THR A 56 -2.04 5.61 -22.37
C THR A 56 -0.52 5.50 -22.54
N GLY A 57 -0.01 4.28 -22.81
CA GLY A 57 1.42 3.97 -22.78
C GLY A 57 1.97 3.75 -21.34
N ALA A 58 1.12 3.88 -20.33
CA ALA A 58 1.48 3.59 -18.93
C ALA A 58 1.38 2.08 -18.60
N GLU A 59 0.70 1.29 -19.43
CA GLU A 59 0.51 -0.16 -19.21
C GLU A 59 1.84 -0.91 -19.05
N ARG A 60 2.87 -0.49 -19.76
CA ARG A 60 4.20 -1.11 -19.73
C ARG A 60 4.86 -1.10 -18.34
N PHE A 61 4.37 -0.26 -17.45
CA PHE A 61 4.90 -0.15 -16.08
C PHE A 61 4.16 -1.02 -15.09
N ILE A 62 3.02 -1.63 -15.47
CA ILE A 62 2.23 -2.51 -14.62
C ILE A 62 2.59 -3.95 -14.93
N SER A 63 2.85 -4.74 -13.91
CA SER A 63 3.01 -6.20 -14.03
C SER A 63 2.15 -6.92 -12.99
N ASP A 64 1.65 -8.09 -13.39
CA ASP A 64 0.95 -9.02 -12.50
C ASP A 64 2.02 -9.81 -11.76
N GLU A 65 2.14 -9.58 -10.46
CA GLU A 65 3.14 -10.23 -9.61
C GLU A 65 2.52 -10.55 -8.25
N ASP A 66 3.01 -11.64 -7.64
CA ASP A 66 2.67 -11.96 -6.26
C ASP A 66 3.41 -11.02 -5.31
N PHE A 67 2.73 -10.56 -4.27
CA PHE A 67 3.37 -9.85 -3.18
C PHE A 67 3.76 -10.83 -2.08
N CYS A 68 5.06 -11.02 -1.86
CA CYS A 68 5.56 -12.06 -0.99
C CYS A 68 6.17 -11.51 0.31
N PHE A 69 5.84 -12.15 1.46
CA PHE A 69 6.46 -11.92 2.75
C PHE A 69 7.36 -13.09 3.12
N GLY A 70 8.64 -12.82 3.38
CA GLY A 70 9.58 -13.80 3.92
C GLY A 70 9.64 -13.76 5.45
N TYR A 71 9.58 -14.93 6.08
CA TYR A 71 9.71 -15.11 7.52
C TYR A 71 11.02 -15.85 7.81
N ALA A 72 11.93 -15.22 8.53
CA ALA A 72 13.22 -15.80 8.86
C ALA A 72 13.10 -17.05 9.75
N THR A 73 12.04 -17.17 10.55
CA THR A 73 11.81 -18.31 11.44
C THR A 73 10.36 -18.80 11.36
N GLU A 74 10.16 -20.09 11.67
CA GLU A 74 8.82 -20.68 11.82
C GLU A 74 7.99 -19.94 12.90
N ALA A 75 8.64 -19.52 13.98
CA ALA A 75 7.98 -18.79 15.06
C ALA A 75 7.41 -17.45 14.59
N SER A 76 8.15 -16.69 13.77
CA SER A 76 7.67 -15.43 13.20
C SER A 76 6.51 -15.66 12.22
N TYR A 77 6.57 -16.73 11.43
CA TYR A 77 5.45 -17.13 10.57
C TYR A 77 4.19 -17.45 11.39
N LEU A 78 4.31 -18.26 12.46
CA LEU A 78 3.18 -18.61 13.31
C LEU A 78 2.59 -17.39 14.02
N ALA A 79 3.43 -16.47 14.49
CA ALA A 79 2.98 -15.25 15.15
C ALA A 79 2.12 -14.34 14.25
N ASP A 80 2.33 -14.35 12.93
CA ASP A 80 1.50 -13.57 11.97
C ASP A 80 0.22 -14.31 11.51
N ALA A 81 -0.11 -15.46 12.08
CA ALA A 81 -1.33 -16.19 11.71
C ALA A 81 -2.62 -15.35 11.78
N PRO A 82 -2.84 -14.47 12.80
CA PRO A 82 -4.01 -13.61 12.84
C PRO A 82 -4.10 -12.64 11.66
N GLY A 83 -2.96 -12.06 11.24
CA GLY A 83 -2.90 -11.16 10.07
C GLY A 83 -3.25 -11.87 8.77
N ARG A 84 -2.75 -13.08 8.57
CA ARG A 84 -3.09 -13.90 7.40
C ARG A 84 -4.57 -14.31 7.39
N THR A 85 -5.11 -14.68 8.56
CA THR A 85 -6.53 -15.02 8.70
C THR A 85 -7.42 -13.83 8.32
N LEU A 86 -7.06 -12.62 8.81
CA LEU A 86 -7.79 -11.40 8.49
C LEU A 86 -7.76 -11.10 6.98
N ARG A 87 -6.61 -11.24 6.33
CA ARG A 87 -6.49 -11.02 4.89
C ARG A 87 -7.32 -12.03 4.08
N ARG A 88 -7.30 -13.31 4.45
CA ARG A 88 -8.17 -14.33 3.82
C ARG A 88 -9.65 -14.01 3.97
N ALA A 89 -10.07 -13.51 5.14
CA ALA A 89 -11.45 -13.10 5.37
C ALA A 89 -11.89 -11.92 4.48
N HIS A 90 -10.92 -11.16 3.94
CA HIS A 90 -11.16 -10.07 2.97
C HIS A 90 -10.87 -10.47 1.51
N GLY A 91 -10.82 -11.77 1.21
CA GLY A 91 -10.73 -12.27 -0.17
C GLY A 91 -9.32 -12.41 -0.73
N TYR A 92 -8.27 -12.14 0.09
CA TYR A 92 -6.90 -12.36 -0.40
C TYR A 92 -6.58 -13.85 -0.50
N GLU A 93 -6.21 -14.27 -1.70
CA GLU A 93 -5.68 -15.61 -1.95
C GLU A 93 -4.22 -15.66 -1.49
N ILE A 94 -3.89 -16.69 -0.71
CA ILE A 94 -2.59 -16.81 -0.04
C ILE A 94 -2.01 -18.19 -0.29
N GLU A 95 -0.81 -18.23 -0.87
CA GLU A 95 0.04 -19.42 -0.97
C GLU A 95 1.15 -19.34 0.09
N ALA A 96 1.32 -20.37 0.90
CA ALA A 96 2.42 -20.47 1.85
C ALA A 96 3.40 -21.55 1.38
N LEU A 97 4.67 -21.18 1.30
CA LEU A 97 5.77 -22.03 0.83
C LEU A 97 6.82 -22.19 1.92
N ASP A 98 7.47 -23.35 1.93
CA ASP A 98 8.73 -23.50 2.65
C ASP A 98 9.83 -22.68 1.98
N GLY A 99 10.80 -22.18 2.75
CA GLY A 99 11.89 -21.37 2.21
C GLY A 99 12.67 -22.07 1.08
N ALA A 100 12.87 -23.39 1.18
CA ALA A 100 13.49 -24.18 0.12
C ALA A 100 12.66 -24.21 -1.17
N ALA A 101 11.34 -24.33 -1.05
CA ALA A 101 10.44 -24.32 -2.21
C ALA A 101 10.40 -22.92 -2.87
N TYR A 102 10.42 -21.85 -2.07
CA TYR A 102 10.55 -20.50 -2.61
C TYR A 102 11.92 -20.25 -3.24
N GLY A 103 13.01 -20.72 -2.61
CA GLY A 103 14.37 -20.63 -3.16
C GLY A 103 14.57 -21.35 -4.49
N ALA A 104 13.75 -22.36 -4.78
CA ALA A 104 13.73 -22.99 -6.10
C ALA A 104 13.08 -22.09 -7.17
N ARG A 105 12.17 -21.19 -6.78
CA ARG A 105 11.57 -20.18 -7.67
C ARG A 105 12.47 -18.94 -7.82
N ASP A 106 13.09 -18.51 -6.71
CA ASP A 106 14.00 -17.36 -6.67
C ASP A 106 15.28 -17.71 -5.89
N PRO A 107 16.35 -18.11 -6.59
CA PRO A 107 17.60 -18.54 -5.96
C PRO A 107 18.29 -17.49 -5.09
N LEU A 108 18.00 -16.19 -5.29
CA LEU A 108 18.56 -15.11 -4.45
C LEU A 108 18.15 -15.24 -2.98
N TYR A 109 17.01 -15.88 -2.71
CA TYR A 109 16.43 -16.02 -1.38
C TYR A 109 16.47 -17.48 -0.85
N SER A 110 17.23 -18.37 -1.48
CA SER A 110 17.21 -19.82 -1.22
C SER A 110 17.52 -20.24 0.23
N THR A 111 18.19 -19.39 1.02
CA THR A 111 18.61 -19.70 2.40
C THR A 111 18.16 -18.69 3.44
N GLN A 112 17.39 -17.69 3.05
CA GLN A 112 17.11 -16.55 3.93
C GLN A 112 15.84 -16.73 4.78
N PHE A 113 14.90 -17.55 4.32
CA PHE A 113 13.60 -17.66 4.95
C PHE A 113 13.26 -19.10 5.34
N ALA A 114 12.62 -19.27 6.49
CA ALA A 114 12.00 -20.53 6.87
C ALA A 114 10.67 -20.74 6.14
N LYS A 115 9.89 -19.67 5.96
CA LYS A 115 8.61 -19.65 5.23
C LYS A 115 8.49 -18.40 4.38
N VAL A 116 7.79 -18.52 3.25
CA VAL A 116 7.37 -17.38 2.41
C VAL A 116 5.89 -17.48 2.16
N VAL A 117 5.20 -16.36 2.30
CA VAL A 117 3.76 -16.24 2.04
C VAL A 117 3.57 -15.30 0.87
N CYS A 118 3.00 -15.81 -0.23
CA CYS A 118 2.70 -15.06 -1.44
C CYS A 118 1.22 -14.73 -1.50
N TYR A 119 0.91 -13.44 -1.61
CA TYR A 119 -0.43 -12.93 -1.87
C TYR A 119 -0.63 -12.85 -3.37
N LYS A 120 -1.60 -13.64 -3.86
CA LYS A 120 -1.92 -13.74 -5.28
C LYS A 120 -2.70 -12.52 -5.77
N ASN A 121 -2.76 -12.38 -7.08
CA ASN A 121 -3.55 -11.33 -7.74
C ASN A 121 -3.14 -9.91 -7.31
N SER A 122 -1.88 -9.74 -6.97
CA SER A 122 -1.25 -8.45 -6.72
C SER A 122 -0.63 -7.90 -8.01
N GLY A 123 -0.23 -6.63 -7.97
CA GLY A 123 0.49 -6.01 -9.08
C GLY A 123 1.60 -5.12 -8.58
N ARG A 124 2.50 -4.80 -9.48
CA ARG A 124 3.59 -3.88 -9.24
C ARG A 124 3.63 -2.81 -10.31
N ILE A 125 3.96 -1.59 -9.90
CA ILE A 125 4.36 -0.51 -10.80
C ILE A 125 5.89 -0.44 -10.76
N SER A 126 6.53 -0.77 -11.88
CA SER A 126 8.00 -0.87 -11.97
C SER A 126 8.71 0.47 -11.83
N ASP A 127 8.09 1.55 -12.33
CA ASP A 127 8.55 2.93 -12.22
C ASP A 127 7.35 3.85 -11.99
N PRO A 128 7.03 4.20 -10.72
CA PRO A 128 5.89 5.06 -10.41
C PRO A 128 5.99 6.47 -11.03
N GLY A 129 7.20 7.00 -11.14
CA GLY A 129 7.41 8.32 -11.76
C GLY A 129 7.09 8.33 -13.25
N ALA A 130 7.63 7.37 -13.98
CA ALA A 130 7.38 7.24 -15.42
C ALA A 130 5.93 6.81 -15.70
N TYR A 131 5.31 6.02 -14.82
CA TYR A 131 3.90 5.67 -14.88
C TYR A 131 3.01 6.91 -14.82
N LEU A 132 3.21 7.77 -13.81
CA LEU A 132 2.46 9.01 -13.68
C LEU A 132 2.73 9.98 -14.83
N ALA A 133 3.97 10.08 -15.31
CA ALA A 133 4.31 10.93 -16.46
C ALA A 133 3.60 10.48 -17.74
N ALA A 134 3.45 9.17 -17.97
CA ALA A 134 2.72 8.65 -19.12
C ALA A 134 1.21 8.95 -19.02
N LEU A 135 0.60 8.78 -17.85
CA LEU A 135 -0.79 9.14 -17.63
C LEU A 135 -1.03 10.64 -17.81
N LEU A 136 -0.13 11.47 -17.30
CA LEU A 136 -0.20 12.93 -17.45
C LEU A 136 -0.09 13.36 -18.91
N ALA A 137 0.85 12.78 -19.65
CA ALA A 137 1.00 13.06 -21.08
C ALA A 137 -0.26 12.70 -21.88
N HIS A 138 -0.86 11.55 -21.57
CA HIS A 138 -2.13 11.14 -22.17
C HIS A 138 -3.26 12.12 -21.82
N PHE A 139 -3.41 12.50 -20.54
CA PHE A 139 -4.41 13.47 -20.09
C PHE A 139 -4.29 14.80 -20.84
N GLN A 140 -3.07 15.30 -21.03
CA GLN A 140 -2.81 16.53 -21.78
C GLN A 140 -3.11 16.37 -23.27
N ALA A 141 -2.78 15.21 -23.87
CA ALA A 141 -3.09 14.91 -25.27
C ALA A 141 -4.60 14.87 -25.55
N GLU A 142 -5.39 14.44 -24.56
CA GLU A 142 -6.86 14.46 -24.60
C GLU A 142 -7.47 15.86 -24.29
N GLY A 143 -6.65 16.90 -24.17
CA GLY A 143 -7.07 18.28 -23.95
C GLY A 143 -7.14 18.69 -22.47
N GLY A 144 -6.68 17.86 -21.57
CA GLY A 144 -6.62 18.19 -20.13
C GLY A 144 -5.56 19.26 -19.84
N THR A 145 -5.86 20.12 -18.89
CA THR A 145 -4.95 21.18 -18.42
C THR A 145 -4.41 20.84 -17.04
N VAL A 146 -3.10 21.03 -16.85
CA VAL A 146 -2.43 20.87 -15.55
C VAL A 146 -1.94 22.22 -15.09
N LEU A 147 -2.38 22.61 -13.90
CA LEU A 147 -1.96 23.85 -13.26
C LEU A 147 -1.04 23.53 -12.09
N ALA A 148 0.13 24.16 -12.04
CA ALA A 148 1.01 24.12 -10.88
C ALA A 148 0.64 25.29 -9.97
N ALA A 149 -0.16 25.01 -8.96
CA ALA A 149 -0.62 26.02 -7.98
C ALA A 149 -0.57 25.45 -6.57
N GLN A 150 -0.37 26.33 -5.59
CA GLN A 150 -0.53 25.99 -4.20
C GLN A 150 -2.02 26.13 -3.84
N ILE A 151 -2.59 25.08 -3.27
CA ILE A 151 -3.98 25.11 -2.78
C ILE A 151 -3.94 25.61 -1.34
N ASP A 152 -4.60 26.73 -1.08
CA ASP A 152 -4.68 27.35 0.24
C ASP A 152 -5.97 26.96 0.97
N ASP A 153 -7.09 26.76 0.23
CA ASP A 153 -8.37 26.40 0.82
C ASP A 153 -9.29 25.71 -0.20
N ILE A 154 -10.38 25.14 0.30
CA ILE A 154 -11.46 24.54 -0.50
C ILE A 154 -12.76 25.28 -0.18
N GLU A 155 -13.32 25.95 -1.18
CA GLU A 155 -14.63 26.59 -1.03
C GLU A 155 -15.74 25.53 -1.11
N VAL A 156 -16.52 25.46 0.00
CA VAL A 156 -17.68 24.59 0.12
C VAL A 156 -18.90 25.44 0.44
N GLN A 157 -19.96 25.31 -0.34
CA GLN A 157 -21.25 25.96 -0.11
C GLN A 157 -22.35 24.89 -0.04
N ASP A 158 -23.13 24.91 1.04
CA ASP A 158 -24.22 23.95 1.29
C ASP A 158 -23.77 22.47 1.22
N GLY A 159 -22.52 22.18 1.66
CA GLY A 159 -21.93 20.85 1.61
C GLY A 159 -21.47 20.41 0.21
N ILE A 160 -21.53 21.29 -0.78
CA ILE A 160 -21.10 21.04 -2.16
C ILE A 160 -19.80 21.81 -2.44
N TYR A 161 -18.81 21.08 -2.96
CA TYR A 161 -17.59 21.69 -3.48
C TYR A 161 -17.89 22.72 -4.58
N LYS A 162 -17.27 23.89 -4.52
CA LYS A 162 -17.39 24.98 -5.50
C LYS A 162 -16.07 25.23 -6.23
N ALA A 163 -15.02 25.49 -5.50
CA ALA A 163 -13.73 25.87 -6.05
C ALA A 163 -12.56 25.47 -5.14
N LEU A 164 -11.38 25.38 -5.72
CA LEU A 164 -10.12 25.43 -5.00
C LEU A 164 -9.64 26.87 -4.97
N ILE A 165 -9.31 27.36 -3.79
CA ILE A 165 -8.65 28.66 -3.63
C ILE A 165 -7.15 28.42 -3.72
N THR A 166 -6.50 29.09 -4.66
CA THR A 166 -5.07 28.90 -4.92
C THR A 166 -4.33 30.23 -4.86
N ASP A 167 -3.00 30.15 -4.79
CA ASP A 167 -2.11 31.33 -4.90
C ASP A 167 -2.24 32.08 -6.23
N GLN A 168 -2.96 31.51 -7.21
CA GLN A 168 -3.23 32.09 -8.53
C GLN A 168 -4.70 32.53 -8.71
N GLY A 169 -5.50 32.41 -7.67
CA GLY A 169 -6.92 32.70 -7.64
C GLY A 169 -7.81 31.47 -7.53
N PRO A 170 -9.14 31.62 -7.53
CA PRO A 170 -10.10 30.53 -7.49
C PRO A 170 -10.17 29.75 -8.79
#